data_33fda2e25da05ac411cdb7394532cb5f
#
_entry.id   33fda2e25da05ac411cdb7394532cb5f
#
_cell.length_a   1.000
_cell.length_b   1.000
_cell.length_c   1.000
_cell.angle_alpha   90.00
_cell.angle_beta   90.00
_cell.angle_gamma   90.00
#
_symmetry.space_group_name_H-M   'P 1'
#
loop_
_entity.id
_entity.type
_entity.pdbx_description
1 polymer ?
#
loop_
_entity_poly.entity_id
_entity_poly.type
_entity_poly.pdbx_seq_one_letter_code
_entity_poly.pdbx_strand_id
1 'polypeptide(L)'
;MKFKYIIPLFAAAVVCSCGEKKDDKKAADMAVEVKLATVKCESIAQTEEYTATVESDLKNNISPNMAYRIERILVDVGDQVSKGQLLVQLDASSLNQLKLQIDNQKVEFNRTSELYKVGGASKAEYDNAKMQIEVMESQYNQMSRNTQLYAPMSGVVTARNYDNGDMYGGAPILTIEKTNPVKVVMNVSEIHYKDVKKGQSVNLTLDSYEGETFTGKITTVSPSIDIATHTFPVEVTINNPKQKVRPGMFARVTVNYGNKNHVLVPDLSLVKQIGAGDRYVYVYNEKTQTVSYNKVQLGQHIGTNYEILSGVEDGQQVVVAGQARLAEGKKVKVIK
;
A
#
# COMPACT_ATOMS: atom_id res chain seq x y z
N MET A 1 -43.88 62.21 -13.52
CA MET A 1 -43.77 63.40 -14.38
C MET A 1 -43.64 62.87 -15.82
N LYS A 2 -44.64 63.22 -16.53
CA LYS A 2 -44.93 63.14 -17.97
C LYS A 2 -43.91 63.85 -18.83
N PHE A 3 -43.66 63.32 -20.05
CA PHE A 3 -43.53 64.00 -21.34
C PHE A 3 -43.09 62.92 -22.35
N LYS A 4 -43.83 62.43 -23.25
CA LYS A 4 -44.67 62.85 -24.41
C LYS A 4 -43.85 63.41 -25.59
N TYR A 5 -44.01 62.66 -26.76
CA TYR A 5 -43.99 63.02 -28.21
C TYR A 5 -42.63 63.27 -28.85
N ILE A 6 -42.33 62.83 -30.04
CA ILE A 6 -42.98 63.10 -31.38
C ILE A 6 -42.40 62.12 -32.43
N ILE A 7 -43.29 61.61 -33.27
CA ILE A 7 -43.03 61.01 -34.59
C ILE A 7 -42.85 62.14 -35.62
N PRO A 8 -42.01 61.98 -36.66
CA PRO A 8 -42.63 62.05 -37.97
C PRO A 8 -42.24 60.94 -38.97
N LEU A 9 -43.22 60.52 -39.64
CA LEU A 9 -43.41 59.80 -40.89
C LEU A 9 -42.70 60.48 -42.06
N PHE A 10 -41.90 59.75 -42.87
CA PHE A 10 -41.67 60.15 -44.27
C PHE A 10 -41.58 58.94 -45.17
N ALA A 11 -42.14 59.14 -46.35
CA ALA A 11 -42.66 58.20 -47.32
C ALA A 11 -41.60 57.53 -48.22
N ALA A 12 -41.94 56.35 -48.65
CA ALA A 12 -41.73 55.62 -49.87
C ALA A 12 -40.79 56.16 -50.99
N ALA A 13 -39.87 55.27 -51.41
CA ALA A 13 -39.48 55.16 -52.83
C ALA A 13 -39.14 53.71 -53.12
N VAL A 14 -39.97 53.13 -53.96
CA VAL A 14 -39.79 51.81 -54.64
C VAL A 14 -38.74 51.99 -55.71
N VAL A 15 -37.66 51.20 -55.70
CA VAL A 15 -36.85 50.96 -56.88
C VAL A 15 -36.68 49.43 -56.98
N CYS A 16 -37.36 48.87 -58.02
CA CYS A 16 -37.08 47.57 -58.52
C CYS A 16 -35.67 47.53 -59.09
N SER A 17 -34.84 46.66 -58.61
CA SER A 17 -33.62 46.22 -59.33
C SER A 17 -33.55 44.70 -59.35
N CYS A 18 -33.43 44.22 -60.57
CA CYS A 18 -33.43 42.85 -61.00
C CYS A 18 -32.49 41.91 -60.23
N GLY A 19 -32.94 40.68 -60.22
CA GLY A 19 -32.28 39.55 -59.66
C GLY A 19 -30.87 39.28 -60.17
N GLU A 20 -29.99 38.95 -59.25
CA GLU A 20 -28.83 38.19 -59.54
C GLU A 20 -28.97 36.87 -58.78
N LYS A 21 -29.28 35.81 -59.53
CA LYS A 21 -29.17 34.44 -59.00
C LYS A 21 -27.74 34.25 -58.58
N LYS A 22 -27.50 34.32 -57.26
CA LYS A 22 -26.33 33.68 -56.67
C LYS A 22 -26.50 32.20 -56.85
N ASP A 23 -25.78 31.66 -57.82
CA ASP A 23 -25.47 30.27 -57.90
C ASP A 23 -24.90 29.84 -56.48
N ASP A 24 -25.71 29.13 -55.75
CA ASP A 24 -25.22 28.28 -54.69
C ASP A 24 -24.30 27.24 -55.36
N LYS A 25 -23.04 27.62 -55.55
CA LYS A 25 -21.98 26.67 -55.80
C LYS A 25 -22.02 25.76 -54.60
N LYS A 26 -22.63 24.56 -54.76
CA LYS A 26 -22.32 23.37 -53.98
C LYS A 26 -20.84 23.43 -53.68
N ALA A 27 -20.48 23.71 -52.41
CA ALA A 27 -19.12 23.51 -51.96
C ALA A 27 -18.80 22.06 -52.34
N ALA A 28 -17.96 21.90 -53.35
CA ALA A 28 -17.53 20.58 -53.82
C ALA A 28 -17.07 19.83 -52.57
N ASP A 29 -17.58 18.63 -52.40
CA ASP A 29 -17.27 17.71 -51.32
C ASP A 29 -15.79 17.31 -51.47
N MET A 30 -14.88 18.25 -51.14
CA MET A 30 -13.44 18.01 -51.20
C MET A 30 -13.13 17.02 -50.09
N ALA A 31 -12.73 15.82 -50.51
CA ALA A 31 -12.29 14.80 -49.57
C ALA A 31 -11.21 15.36 -48.69
N VAL A 32 -11.43 15.28 -47.36
CA VAL A 32 -10.47 15.76 -46.36
C VAL A 32 -9.22 14.88 -46.39
N GLU A 33 -8.05 15.49 -46.47
CA GLU A 33 -6.80 14.74 -46.41
C GLU A 33 -6.54 14.30 -45.00
N VAL A 34 -6.27 12.99 -44.81
CA VAL A 34 -6.04 12.35 -43.50
C VAL A 34 -4.82 11.44 -43.52
N LYS A 35 -4.16 11.33 -42.37
CA LYS A 35 -3.18 10.27 -42.14
C LYS A 35 -3.80 9.17 -41.29
N LEU A 36 -3.45 7.93 -41.62
CA LEU A 36 -3.97 6.75 -40.95
C LEU A 36 -2.87 6.02 -40.18
N ALA A 37 -3.26 5.37 -39.09
CA ALA A 37 -2.46 4.37 -38.39
C ALA A 37 -3.26 3.07 -38.30
N THR A 38 -2.62 1.94 -38.59
CA THR A 38 -3.23 0.63 -38.39
C THR A 38 -3.09 0.24 -36.92
N VAL A 39 -4.19 -0.06 -36.29
CA VAL A 39 -4.21 -0.49 -34.87
C VAL A 39 -3.93 -1.99 -34.77
N LYS A 40 -3.30 -2.39 -33.72
CA LYS A 40 -2.94 -3.78 -33.43
C LYS A 40 -3.40 -4.21 -32.07
N CYS A 41 -3.86 -5.44 -31.97
CA CYS A 41 -4.14 -6.09 -30.71
C CYS A 41 -2.83 -6.55 -30.07
N GLU A 42 -2.55 -6.10 -28.87
CA GLU A 42 -1.35 -6.44 -28.11
C GLU A 42 -1.71 -7.00 -26.74
N SER A 43 -0.83 -7.82 -26.21
CA SER A 43 -0.97 -8.38 -24.86
C SER A 43 -0.50 -7.35 -23.84
N ILE A 44 -1.43 -6.73 -23.15
CA ILE A 44 -1.20 -5.60 -22.23
C ILE A 44 -1.28 -6.09 -20.79
N ALA A 45 -0.22 -5.85 -20.01
CA ALA A 45 -0.21 -6.14 -18.59
C ALA A 45 -1.20 -5.21 -17.86
N GLN A 46 -2.14 -5.82 -17.16
CA GLN A 46 -3.10 -5.08 -16.32
C GLN A 46 -2.44 -4.81 -14.97
N THR A 47 -1.84 -3.64 -14.82
CA THR A 47 -1.14 -3.24 -13.60
C THR A 47 -1.88 -2.12 -12.90
N GLU A 48 -1.86 -2.17 -11.57
CA GLU A 48 -2.40 -1.10 -10.73
C GLU A 48 -1.39 -0.77 -9.62
N GLU A 49 -1.29 0.51 -9.27
CA GLU A 49 -0.39 1.01 -8.25
C GLU A 49 -1.16 1.33 -6.96
N TYR A 50 -0.70 0.79 -5.85
CA TYR A 50 -1.26 1.00 -4.51
C TYR A 50 -0.25 1.71 -3.61
N THR A 51 -0.72 2.72 -2.90
CA THR A 51 0.05 3.31 -1.80
C THR A 51 0.01 2.36 -0.61
N ALA A 52 1.15 2.14 0.01
CA ALA A 52 1.33 1.18 1.08
C ALA A 52 2.27 1.73 2.15
N THR A 53 2.17 1.19 3.36
CA THR A 53 3.07 1.52 4.47
C THR A 53 3.97 0.32 4.78
N VAL A 54 5.25 0.61 4.98
CA VAL A 54 6.21 -0.39 5.44
C VAL A 54 6.03 -0.59 6.95
N GLU A 55 5.91 -1.84 7.35
CA GLU A 55 5.85 -2.24 8.75
C GLU A 55 6.97 -3.25 9.08
N SER A 56 7.33 -3.34 10.34
CA SER A 56 8.19 -4.42 10.82
C SER A 56 7.45 -5.76 10.73
N ASP A 57 8.18 -6.84 10.45
CA ASP A 57 7.61 -8.20 10.48
C ASP A 57 7.00 -8.55 11.85
N LEU A 58 7.75 -8.22 12.89
CA LEU A 58 7.32 -8.36 14.28
C LEU A 58 7.74 -7.12 15.08
N LYS A 59 6.86 -6.69 16.00
CA LYS A 59 7.11 -5.59 16.93
C LYS A 59 6.81 -6.07 18.34
N ASN A 60 7.79 -5.93 19.25
CA ASN A 60 7.66 -6.27 20.65
C ASN A 60 7.97 -5.08 21.54
N ASN A 61 7.05 -4.81 22.45
CA ASN A 61 7.20 -3.82 23.49
C ASN A 61 7.72 -4.52 24.76
N ILE A 62 8.84 -4.03 25.27
CA ILE A 62 9.50 -4.58 26.46
C ILE A 62 9.08 -3.76 27.68
N SER A 63 8.34 -4.41 28.57
CA SER A 63 7.78 -3.79 29.77
C SER A 63 7.81 -4.79 30.93
N PRO A 64 8.06 -4.35 32.17
CA PRO A 64 7.79 -5.17 33.32
C PRO A 64 6.27 -5.24 33.60
N ASN A 65 5.84 -6.20 34.40
CA ASN A 65 4.44 -6.37 34.77
C ASN A 65 4.00 -5.51 35.97
N MET A 66 4.95 -4.86 36.66
CA MET A 66 4.74 -4.02 37.83
C MET A 66 5.62 -2.77 37.77
N ALA A 67 5.32 -1.79 38.62
CA ALA A 67 6.15 -0.60 38.77
C ALA A 67 7.47 -0.96 39.48
N TYR A 68 8.57 -0.81 38.76
CA TYR A 68 9.93 -0.97 39.26
C TYR A 68 10.77 0.27 38.93
N ARG A 69 11.79 0.54 39.74
CA ARG A 69 12.84 1.47 39.35
C ARG A 69 13.76 0.79 38.36
N ILE A 70 14.10 1.51 37.30
CA ILE A 70 15.03 1.05 36.27
C ILE A 70 16.46 1.28 36.80
N GLU A 71 17.17 0.20 37.03
CA GLU A 71 18.55 0.28 37.49
C GLU A 71 19.49 0.58 36.34
N ARG A 72 19.35 -0.19 35.23
CA ARG A 72 20.20 -0.05 34.07
C ARG A 72 19.49 -0.51 32.79
N ILE A 73 19.59 0.27 31.75
CA ILE A 73 19.26 -0.08 30.36
C ILE A 73 20.61 -0.35 29.67
N LEU A 74 20.73 -1.53 29.02
CA LEU A 74 22.00 -2.05 28.49
C LEU A 74 22.13 -1.83 26.97
N VAL A 75 21.12 -1.28 26.32
CA VAL A 75 21.03 -1.08 24.89
C VAL A 75 20.43 0.30 24.58
N ASP A 76 20.73 0.81 23.38
CA ASP A 76 20.20 2.10 22.93
C ASP A 76 19.45 1.97 21.60
N VAL A 77 18.77 3.05 21.19
CA VAL A 77 18.05 3.10 19.91
C VAL A 77 19.04 2.92 18.75
N GLY A 78 18.73 1.98 17.86
CA GLY A 78 19.56 1.58 16.74
C GLY A 78 20.39 0.31 16.97
N ASP A 79 20.52 -0.16 18.22
CA ASP A 79 21.25 -1.36 18.54
C ASP A 79 20.55 -2.62 18.02
N GLN A 80 21.34 -3.55 17.50
CA GLN A 80 20.89 -4.89 17.16
C GLN A 80 20.96 -5.79 18.39
N VAL A 81 19.86 -6.47 18.65
CA VAL A 81 19.74 -7.39 19.80
C VAL A 81 19.43 -8.80 19.33
N SER A 82 19.97 -9.77 20.05
CA SER A 82 19.70 -11.19 19.84
C SER A 82 18.64 -11.71 20.80
N LYS A 83 17.85 -12.69 20.36
CA LYS A 83 16.89 -13.37 21.25
C LYS A 83 17.58 -13.89 22.50
N GLY A 84 17.02 -13.59 23.69
CA GLY A 84 17.57 -13.97 24.98
C GLY A 84 18.66 -13.03 25.51
N GLN A 85 19.00 -11.94 24.81
CA GLN A 85 19.92 -10.92 25.32
C GLN A 85 19.25 -10.11 26.42
N LEU A 86 19.98 -9.87 27.53
CA LEU A 86 19.54 -9.01 28.61
C LEU A 86 19.53 -7.56 28.16
N LEU A 87 18.40 -6.88 28.33
CA LEU A 87 18.16 -5.52 27.84
C LEU A 87 18.06 -4.51 28.99
N VAL A 88 17.34 -4.87 30.05
CA VAL A 88 17.03 -3.97 31.16
C VAL A 88 17.20 -4.72 32.48
N GLN A 89 17.86 -4.09 33.42
CA GLN A 89 17.91 -4.48 34.79
C GLN A 89 17.05 -3.52 35.63
N LEU A 90 16.12 -4.09 36.38
CA LEU A 90 15.27 -3.36 37.29
C LEU A 90 15.77 -3.59 38.72
N ASP A 91 15.33 -2.76 39.67
CA ASP A 91 15.67 -2.86 41.06
C ASP A 91 15.38 -4.29 41.60
N ALA A 92 16.44 -4.95 42.02
CA ALA A 92 16.41 -6.33 42.49
C ALA A 92 16.49 -6.43 44.02
N SER A 93 16.32 -5.33 44.77
CA SER A 93 16.45 -5.32 46.26
C SER A 93 15.57 -6.37 46.94
N SER A 94 14.29 -6.44 46.54
CA SER A 94 13.35 -7.45 47.07
C SER A 94 13.71 -8.88 46.61
N LEU A 95 14.25 -9.06 45.41
CA LEU A 95 14.73 -10.35 44.93
C LEU A 95 15.93 -10.85 45.72
N ASN A 96 16.88 -9.96 46.03
CA ASN A 96 18.04 -10.28 46.82
C ASN A 96 17.64 -10.64 48.24
N GLN A 97 16.67 -9.93 48.83
CA GLN A 97 16.14 -10.28 50.16
C GLN A 97 15.49 -11.67 50.16
N LEU A 98 14.68 -11.99 49.18
CA LEU A 98 14.05 -13.31 49.04
C LEU A 98 15.09 -14.40 48.84
N LYS A 99 16.16 -14.14 48.07
CA LYS A 99 17.28 -15.07 47.92
C LYS A 99 17.94 -15.42 49.25
N LEU A 100 18.24 -14.41 50.09
CA LEU A 100 18.81 -14.63 51.44
C LEU A 100 17.87 -15.47 52.32
N GLN A 101 16.55 -15.25 52.20
CA GLN A 101 15.56 -16.07 52.94
C GLN A 101 15.58 -17.52 52.47
N ILE A 102 15.66 -17.75 51.15
CA ILE A 102 15.78 -19.10 50.59
C ILE A 102 17.05 -19.77 51.03
N ASP A 103 18.19 -19.08 51.02
CA ASP A 103 19.47 -19.64 51.45
C ASP A 103 19.43 -20.07 52.95
N ASN A 104 18.83 -19.25 53.81
CA ASN A 104 18.61 -19.60 55.21
C ASN A 104 17.67 -20.82 55.35
N GLN A 105 16.55 -20.83 54.60
CA GLN A 105 15.59 -21.94 54.63
C GLN A 105 16.20 -23.25 54.13
N LYS A 106 17.13 -23.19 53.16
CA LYS A 106 17.89 -24.37 52.69
C LYS A 106 18.77 -24.97 53.78
N VAL A 107 19.38 -24.13 54.64
CA VAL A 107 20.16 -24.62 55.77
C VAL A 107 19.28 -25.39 56.75
N GLU A 108 18.08 -24.86 57.10
CA GLU A 108 17.12 -25.53 57.97
C GLU A 108 16.57 -26.82 57.34
N PHE A 109 16.26 -26.79 56.09
CA PHE A 109 15.84 -28.02 55.37
C PHE A 109 16.90 -29.10 55.36
N ASN A 110 18.17 -28.74 55.14
CA ASN A 110 19.27 -29.70 55.18
C ASN A 110 19.40 -30.36 56.56
N ARG A 111 19.26 -29.57 57.66
CA ARG A 111 19.21 -30.10 59.01
C ARG A 111 18.05 -31.07 59.23
N THR A 112 16.83 -30.67 58.83
CA THR A 112 15.64 -31.52 58.93
C THR A 112 15.79 -32.79 58.11
N SER A 113 16.39 -32.67 56.92
CA SER A 113 16.65 -33.83 56.03
C SER A 113 17.64 -34.83 56.67
N GLU A 114 18.70 -34.36 57.29
CA GLU A 114 19.65 -35.24 57.99
C GLU A 114 19.00 -35.90 59.20
N LEU A 115 18.22 -35.16 60.01
CA LEU A 115 17.46 -35.73 61.14
C LEU A 115 16.44 -36.78 60.70
N TYR A 116 15.74 -36.52 59.57
CA TYR A 116 14.77 -37.48 59.00
C TYR A 116 15.44 -38.78 58.55
N LYS A 117 16.68 -38.74 57.99
CA LYS A 117 17.44 -39.94 57.59
C LYS A 117 17.77 -40.86 58.76
N VAL A 118 17.96 -40.28 59.90
CA VAL A 118 18.32 -41.03 61.15
C VAL A 118 17.11 -41.22 62.07
N GLY A 119 15.87 -40.93 61.61
CA GLY A 119 14.65 -41.11 62.40
C GLY A 119 14.41 -40.03 63.48
N GLY A 120 15.16 -38.94 63.48
CA GLY A 120 15.05 -37.82 64.44
C GLY A 120 14.06 -36.73 64.05
N ALA A 121 13.48 -36.80 62.84
CA ALA A 121 12.39 -35.95 62.39
C ALA A 121 11.28 -36.78 61.74
N SER A 122 10.05 -36.31 61.82
CA SER A 122 8.89 -36.95 61.14
C SER A 122 8.86 -36.69 59.65
N LYS A 123 8.18 -37.56 58.88
CA LYS A 123 7.94 -37.36 57.46
C LYS A 123 7.19 -36.04 57.18
N ALA A 124 6.23 -35.71 58.05
CA ALA A 124 5.46 -34.48 57.92
C ALA A 124 6.35 -33.21 58.04
N GLU A 125 7.31 -33.21 58.96
CA GLU A 125 8.28 -32.10 59.13
C GLU A 125 9.18 -31.98 57.90
N TYR A 126 9.69 -33.09 57.36
CA TYR A 126 10.47 -33.10 56.14
C TYR A 126 9.70 -32.58 54.93
N ASP A 127 8.49 -33.12 54.72
CA ASP A 127 7.65 -32.73 53.59
C ASP A 127 7.24 -31.25 53.67
N ASN A 128 6.93 -30.73 54.87
CA ASN A 128 6.62 -29.32 55.07
C ASN A 128 7.83 -28.41 54.77
N ALA A 129 9.03 -28.75 55.28
CA ALA A 129 10.22 -27.98 55.03
C ALA A 129 10.59 -27.96 53.54
N LYS A 130 10.41 -29.09 52.84
CA LYS A 130 10.60 -29.18 51.39
C LYS A 130 9.62 -28.29 50.61
N MET A 131 8.33 -28.36 50.94
CA MET A 131 7.29 -27.56 50.30
C MET A 131 7.54 -26.06 50.49
N GLN A 132 7.99 -25.62 51.68
CA GLN A 132 8.32 -24.21 51.93
C GLN A 132 9.42 -23.70 50.99
N ILE A 133 10.49 -24.46 50.77
CA ILE A 133 11.54 -24.09 49.81
C ILE A 133 11.01 -24.02 48.38
N GLU A 134 10.25 -25.02 47.96
CA GLU A 134 9.69 -25.06 46.61
C GLU A 134 8.79 -23.84 46.30
N VAL A 135 7.96 -23.42 47.27
CA VAL A 135 7.12 -22.22 47.16
C VAL A 135 8.00 -20.96 47.08
N MET A 136 9.01 -20.82 47.95
CA MET A 136 9.90 -19.64 47.91
C MET A 136 10.75 -19.58 46.63
N GLU A 137 11.24 -20.72 46.13
CA GLU A 137 11.96 -20.80 44.88
C GLU A 137 11.04 -20.44 43.67
N SER A 138 9.78 -20.86 43.69
CA SER A 138 8.79 -20.49 42.71
C SER A 138 8.55 -18.97 42.70
N GLN A 139 8.42 -18.33 43.88
CA GLN A 139 8.29 -16.88 44.03
C GLN A 139 9.55 -16.15 43.53
N TYR A 140 10.74 -16.66 43.86
CA TYR A 140 12.00 -16.11 43.39
C TYR A 140 12.09 -16.13 41.86
N ASN A 141 11.76 -17.26 41.24
CA ASN A 141 11.79 -17.43 39.81
C ASN A 141 10.81 -16.48 39.10
N GLN A 142 9.61 -16.29 39.66
CA GLN A 142 8.63 -15.33 39.15
C GLN A 142 9.14 -13.89 39.28
N MET A 143 9.68 -13.51 40.40
CA MET A 143 10.22 -12.15 40.64
C MET A 143 11.45 -11.89 39.79
N SER A 144 12.34 -12.87 39.60
CA SER A 144 13.53 -12.76 38.77
C SER A 144 13.19 -12.47 37.29
N ARG A 145 12.15 -13.11 36.78
CA ARG A 145 11.66 -12.83 35.38
C ARG A 145 11.13 -11.40 35.20
N ASN A 146 10.71 -10.77 36.29
CA ASN A 146 10.18 -9.41 36.26
C ASN A 146 11.25 -8.34 36.49
N THR A 147 12.40 -8.70 37.05
CA THR A 147 13.50 -7.75 37.35
C THR A 147 14.58 -7.75 36.24
N GLN A 148 14.60 -8.73 35.39
CA GLN A 148 15.53 -8.83 34.26
C GLN A 148 14.74 -9.02 32.94
N LEU A 149 14.74 -8.00 32.11
CA LEU A 149 13.99 -8.03 30.86
C LEU A 149 14.91 -8.44 29.70
N TYR A 150 14.53 -9.51 29.04
CA TYR A 150 15.29 -10.10 27.95
C TYR A 150 14.57 -9.89 26.60
N ALA A 151 15.35 -9.86 25.53
CA ALA A 151 14.81 -9.79 24.17
C ALA A 151 14.04 -11.09 23.83
N PRO A 152 12.74 -11.02 23.51
CA PRO A 152 11.95 -12.19 23.12
C PRO A 152 12.28 -12.68 21.73
N MET A 153 12.86 -11.81 20.90
CA MET A 153 13.27 -12.07 19.52
C MET A 153 14.53 -11.28 19.18
N SER A 154 15.22 -11.67 18.11
CA SER A 154 16.27 -10.85 17.51
C SER A 154 15.66 -9.72 16.68
N GLY A 155 16.25 -8.52 16.74
CA GLY A 155 15.75 -7.33 16.04
C GLY A 155 16.58 -6.10 16.32
N VAL A 156 16.02 -4.94 16.04
CA VAL A 156 16.62 -3.62 16.29
C VAL A 156 15.78 -2.87 17.32
N VAL A 157 16.44 -2.20 18.24
CA VAL A 157 15.77 -1.31 19.22
C VAL A 157 15.32 -0.05 18.47
N THR A 158 14.02 0.19 18.41
CA THR A 158 13.45 1.34 17.68
C THR A 158 12.97 2.46 18.59
N ALA A 159 12.73 2.17 19.87
CA ALA A 159 12.36 3.18 20.84
C ALA A 159 12.92 2.84 22.22
N ARG A 160 13.26 3.88 22.97
CA ARG A 160 13.65 3.88 24.39
C ARG A 160 12.94 5.06 25.05
N ASN A 161 12.07 4.77 26.02
CA ASN A 161 11.20 5.77 26.63
C ASN A 161 11.57 6.13 28.06
N TYR A 162 12.61 5.52 28.61
CA TYR A 162 13.08 5.74 29.99
C TYR A 162 14.60 5.79 30.06
N ASP A 163 15.09 6.40 31.12
CA ASP A 163 16.50 6.44 31.47
C ASP A 163 16.80 5.64 32.77
N ASN A 164 18.10 5.42 33.01
CA ASN A 164 18.56 4.77 34.23
C ASN A 164 18.18 5.62 35.46
N GLY A 165 17.56 5.00 36.43
CA GLY A 165 17.06 5.65 37.64
C GLY A 165 15.59 6.01 37.62
N ASP A 166 14.93 5.99 36.45
CA ASP A 166 13.51 6.29 36.34
C ASP A 166 12.63 5.21 36.98
N MET A 167 11.43 5.62 37.37
CA MET A 167 10.37 4.70 37.79
C MET A 167 9.50 4.32 36.61
N TYR A 168 9.29 3.03 36.37
CA TYR A 168 8.39 2.56 35.32
C TYR A 168 6.96 3.05 35.54
N GLY A 169 6.38 3.73 34.56
CA GLY A 169 5.08 4.38 34.61
C GLY A 169 4.06 3.89 33.57
N GLY A 170 4.28 2.71 32.97
CA GLY A 170 3.28 2.06 32.06
C GLY A 170 3.61 2.09 30.58
N ALA A 171 4.40 3.06 30.07
CA ALA A 171 4.85 3.01 28.68
C ALA A 171 5.94 1.93 28.50
N PRO A 172 6.07 1.30 27.31
CA PRO A 172 7.16 0.34 27.06
C PRO A 172 8.52 0.96 27.33
N ILE A 173 9.41 0.26 28.06
CA ILE A 173 10.78 0.74 28.29
C ILE A 173 11.55 0.78 26.98
N LEU A 174 11.48 -0.32 26.22
CA LEU A 174 12.08 -0.46 24.90
C LEU A 174 11.08 -1.03 23.91
N THR A 175 11.25 -0.68 22.65
CA THR A 175 10.55 -1.36 21.54
C THR A 175 11.58 -2.03 20.64
N ILE A 176 11.39 -3.31 20.36
CA ILE A 176 12.23 -4.09 19.45
C ILE A 176 11.40 -4.43 18.22
N GLU A 177 11.98 -4.19 17.05
CA GLU A 177 11.34 -4.48 15.76
C GLU A 177 12.23 -5.38 14.91
N LYS A 178 11.62 -6.38 14.28
CA LYS A 178 12.28 -7.22 13.30
C LYS A 178 12.18 -6.55 11.93
N THR A 179 13.31 -6.03 11.45
CA THR A 179 13.40 -5.24 10.21
C THR A 179 13.90 -6.05 9.01
N ASN A 180 14.11 -7.35 9.17
CA ASN A 180 14.44 -8.27 8.10
C ASN A 180 13.81 -9.66 8.36
N PRO A 181 12.84 -10.09 7.53
CA PRO A 181 12.20 -9.30 6.47
C PRO A 181 11.38 -8.12 7.03
N VAL A 182 10.91 -7.24 6.16
CA VAL A 182 9.85 -6.25 6.45
C VAL A 182 8.58 -6.63 5.72
N LYS A 183 7.45 -6.15 6.19
CA LYS A 183 6.18 -6.25 5.47
C LYS A 183 5.69 -4.89 5.02
N VAL A 184 4.95 -4.92 3.93
CA VAL A 184 4.27 -3.77 3.36
C VAL A 184 2.80 -4.11 3.30
N VAL A 185 1.97 -3.26 3.88
CA VAL A 185 0.52 -3.44 3.93
C VAL A 185 -0.12 -2.46 2.96
N MET A 186 -0.88 -3.00 2.01
CA MET A 186 -1.67 -2.23 1.04
C MET A 186 -3.14 -2.63 1.10
N ASN A 187 -4.02 -1.69 0.78
CA ASN A 187 -5.46 -1.95 0.67
C ASN A 187 -5.83 -2.07 -0.81
N VAL A 188 -6.31 -3.23 -1.19
CA VAL A 188 -6.69 -3.56 -2.57
C VAL A 188 -8.21 -3.54 -2.71
N SER A 189 -8.72 -3.00 -3.82
CA SER A 189 -10.17 -2.96 -4.10
C SER A 189 -10.75 -4.38 -4.23
N GLU A 190 -11.98 -4.58 -3.72
CA GLU A 190 -12.69 -5.86 -3.77
C GLU A 190 -12.87 -6.43 -5.18
N ILE A 191 -12.87 -5.57 -6.21
CA ILE A 191 -12.98 -6.00 -7.61
C ILE A 191 -11.85 -6.94 -8.03
N HIS A 192 -10.68 -6.81 -7.40
CA HIS A 192 -9.48 -7.63 -7.66
C HIS A 192 -9.30 -8.81 -6.70
N TYR A 193 -10.31 -9.10 -5.84
CA TYR A 193 -10.19 -10.16 -4.84
C TYR A 193 -9.87 -11.54 -5.45
N LYS A 194 -10.40 -11.83 -6.64
CA LYS A 194 -10.15 -13.09 -7.36
C LYS A 194 -8.77 -13.17 -8.02
N ASP A 195 -8.18 -12.01 -8.29
CA ASP A 195 -6.95 -11.90 -9.09
C ASP A 195 -5.70 -11.84 -8.22
N VAL A 196 -5.83 -11.40 -6.96
CA VAL A 196 -4.73 -11.35 -5.98
C VAL A 196 -4.54 -12.69 -5.32
N LYS A 197 -3.32 -13.25 -5.39
CA LYS A 197 -3.00 -14.58 -4.84
C LYS A 197 -1.77 -14.54 -3.96
N LYS A 198 -1.81 -15.35 -2.89
CA LYS A 198 -0.64 -15.61 -2.07
C LYS A 198 0.49 -16.20 -2.92
N GLY A 199 1.72 -15.71 -2.72
CA GLY A 199 2.92 -16.11 -3.46
C GLY A 199 3.18 -15.29 -4.73
N GLN A 200 2.24 -14.42 -5.15
CA GLN A 200 2.42 -13.51 -6.28
C GLN A 200 3.55 -12.53 -6.00
N SER A 201 4.42 -12.32 -6.99
CA SER A 201 5.48 -11.31 -6.92
C SER A 201 4.93 -9.94 -7.29
N VAL A 202 5.37 -8.92 -6.58
CA VAL A 202 5.02 -7.52 -6.81
C VAL A 202 6.27 -6.66 -6.80
N ASN A 203 6.23 -5.57 -7.53
CA ASN A 203 7.30 -4.57 -7.54
C ASN A 203 6.91 -3.40 -6.65
N LEU A 204 7.91 -2.85 -5.96
CA LEU A 204 7.71 -1.72 -5.07
C LEU A 204 8.75 -0.64 -5.36
N THR A 205 8.32 0.60 -5.26
CA THR A 205 9.22 1.77 -5.25
C THR A 205 9.03 2.53 -3.93
N LEU A 206 10.10 3.13 -3.46
CA LEU A 206 10.12 3.94 -2.24
C LEU A 206 10.53 5.36 -2.61
N ASP A 207 9.79 6.35 -2.16
CA ASP A 207 10.08 7.76 -2.47
C ASP A 207 11.48 8.18 -1.99
N SER A 208 12.01 7.52 -0.95
CA SER A 208 13.36 7.76 -0.43
C SER A 208 14.49 7.15 -1.27
N TYR A 209 14.18 6.31 -2.26
CA TYR A 209 15.14 5.60 -3.12
C TYR A 209 14.71 5.70 -4.58
N GLU A 210 14.76 6.92 -5.13
CA GLU A 210 14.39 7.18 -6.53
C GLU A 210 15.14 6.28 -7.49
N GLY A 211 14.42 5.63 -8.40
CA GLY A 211 14.98 4.73 -9.41
C GLY A 211 15.34 3.33 -8.93
N GLU A 212 15.25 3.01 -7.63
CA GLU A 212 15.40 1.65 -7.14
C GLU A 212 14.04 0.93 -7.08
N THR A 213 13.99 -0.27 -7.64
CA THR A 213 12.81 -1.15 -7.54
C THR A 213 13.12 -2.30 -6.59
N PHE A 214 12.24 -2.50 -5.63
CA PHE A 214 12.29 -3.63 -4.70
C PHE A 214 11.26 -4.67 -5.13
N THR A 215 11.58 -5.94 -4.94
CA THR A 215 10.64 -7.02 -5.23
C THR A 215 10.17 -7.66 -3.92
N GLY A 216 8.86 -7.81 -3.80
CA GLY A 216 8.22 -8.50 -2.69
C GLY A 216 7.34 -9.65 -3.14
N LYS A 217 6.89 -10.45 -2.18
CA LYS A 217 5.90 -11.51 -2.40
C LYS A 217 4.69 -11.29 -1.50
N ILE A 218 3.50 -11.47 -2.06
CA ILE A 218 2.24 -11.47 -1.29
C ILE A 218 2.25 -12.69 -0.36
N THR A 219 2.21 -12.44 0.94
CA THR A 219 2.22 -13.48 1.97
C THR A 219 0.85 -13.69 2.58
N THR A 220 0.06 -12.63 2.68
CA THR A 220 -1.28 -12.69 3.27
C THR A 220 -2.26 -11.89 2.40
N VAL A 221 -3.40 -12.49 2.11
CA VAL A 221 -4.57 -11.84 1.53
C VAL A 221 -5.68 -11.97 2.58
N SER A 222 -6.19 -10.85 3.07
CA SER A 222 -7.24 -10.86 4.08
C SER A 222 -8.51 -11.53 3.56
N PRO A 223 -9.15 -12.41 4.32
CA PRO A 223 -10.43 -13.00 3.95
C PRO A 223 -11.62 -12.04 4.15
N SER A 224 -11.41 -10.91 4.84
CA SER A 224 -12.44 -9.93 5.12
C SER A 224 -12.23 -8.65 4.32
N ILE A 225 -13.35 -8.06 3.89
CA ILE A 225 -13.41 -6.79 3.18
C ILE A 225 -13.91 -5.74 4.17
N ASP A 226 -13.26 -4.59 4.18
CA ASP A 226 -13.72 -3.42 4.95
C ASP A 226 -14.96 -2.82 4.27
N ILE A 227 -16.05 -2.73 5.03
CA ILE A 227 -17.36 -2.29 4.52
C ILE A 227 -17.37 -0.80 4.16
N ALA A 228 -16.55 0.01 4.82
CA ALA A 228 -16.53 1.46 4.59
C ALA A 228 -15.73 1.84 3.34
N THR A 229 -14.68 1.08 3.04
CA THR A 229 -13.75 1.38 1.94
C THR A 229 -13.87 0.45 0.74
N HIS A 230 -14.60 -0.67 0.88
CA HIS A 230 -14.67 -1.75 -0.12
C HIS A 230 -13.30 -2.25 -0.56
N THR A 231 -12.36 -2.33 0.41
CA THR A 231 -11.00 -2.83 0.19
C THR A 231 -10.68 -3.98 1.15
N PHE A 232 -9.67 -4.75 0.81
CA PHE A 232 -9.11 -5.77 1.70
C PHE A 232 -7.59 -5.58 1.85
N PRO A 233 -7.04 -5.75 3.07
CA PRO A 233 -5.62 -5.63 3.30
C PRO A 233 -4.87 -6.82 2.71
N VAL A 234 -3.75 -6.50 2.05
CA VAL A 234 -2.81 -7.45 1.48
C VAL A 234 -1.42 -7.17 2.05
N GLU A 235 -0.78 -8.19 2.61
CA GLU A 235 0.58 -8.07 3.12
C GLU A 235 1.58 -8.61 2.10
N VAL A 236 2.59 -7.83 1.85
CA VAL A 236 3.73 -8.16 1.00
C VAL A 236 4.98 -8.24 1.84
N THR A 237 5.70 -9.34 1.78
CA THR A 237 6.98 -9.50 2.48
C THR A 237 8.14 -9.17 1.54
N ILE A 238 9.10 -8.40 2.05
CA ILE A 238 10.32 -7.97 1.35
C ILE A 238 11.54 -8.42 2.15
N ASN A 239 12.48 -9.10 1.49
CA ASN A 239 13.78 -9.37 2.08
C ASN A 239 14.61 -8.09 2.16
N ASN A 240 15.09 -7.77 3.34
CA ASN A 240 15.77 -6.50 3.64
C ASN A 240 17.14 -6.69 4.33
N PRO A 241 18.06 -7.47 3.75
CA PRO A 241 19.34 -7.79 4.40
C PRO A 241 20.23 -6.57 4.62
N LYS A 242 20.11 -5.54 3.80
CA LYS A 242 20.85 -4.28 3.91
C LYS A 242 20.14 -3.24 4.79
N GLN A 243 18.99 -3.56 5.34
CA GLN A 243 18.14 -2.67 6.17
C GLN A 243 17.85 -1.29 5.53
N LYS A 244 17.82 -1.23 4.20
CA LYS A 244 17.46 -0.02 3.44
C LYS A 244 16.00 0.37 3.66
N VAL A 245 15.10 -0.61 3.62
CA VAL A 245 13.67 -0.43 3.81
C VAL A 245 13.37 -0.39 5.31
N ARG A 246 12.85 0.74 5.79
CA ARG A 246 12.58 0.93 7.23
C ARG A 246 11.09 1.00 7.52
N PRO A 247 10.63 0.43 8.62
CA PRO A 247 9.26 0.63 9.09
C PRO A 247 8.92 2.13 9.17
N GLY A 248 7.71 2.48 8.77
CA GLY A 248 7.23 3.86 8.66
C GLY A 248 7.45 4.51 7.30
N MET A 249 8.21 3.92 6.38
CA MET A 249 8.34 4.42 5.01
C MET A 249 7.07 4.19 4.21
N PHE A 250 6.80 5.09 3.25
CA PHE A 250 5.76 4.89 2.24
C PHE A 250 6.33 4.15 1.03
N ALA A 251 5.56 3.22 0.52
CA ALA A 251 5.88 2.46 -0.67
C ALA A 251 4.74 2.55 -1.68
N ARG A 252 5.09 2.51 -2.98
CA ARG A 252 4.15 2.31 -4.07
C ARG A 252 4.32 0.89 -4.57
N VAL A 253 3.27 0.11 -4.48
CA VAL A 253 3.26 -1.32 -4.84
C VAL A 253 2.53 -1.47 -6.17
N THR A 254 3.23 -1.94 -7.19
CA THR A 254 2.64 -2.28 -8.48
C THR A 254 2.26 -3.74 -8.50
N VAL A 255 0.97 -4.01 -8.58
CA VAL A 255 0.40 -5.36 -8.70
C VAL A 255 0.05 -5.61 -10.16
N ASN A 256 0.45 -6.76 -10.68
CA ASN A 256 0.08 -7.20 -12.03
C ASN A 256 -1.02 -8.27 -11.94
N TYR A 257 -2.19 -7.97 -12.48
CA TYR A 257 -3.37 -8.84 -12.50
C TYR A 257 -3.43 -9.77 -13.73
N GLY A 258 -2.33 -9.89 -14.45
CA GLY A 258 -2.23 -10.66 -15.67
C GLY A 258 -2.25 -9.79 -16.92
N ASN A 259 -2.30 -10.45 -18.07
CA ASN A 259 -2.32 -9.77 -19.36
C ASN A 259 -3.69 -9.91 -20.01
N LYS A 260 -4.13 -8.84 -20.66
CA LYS A 260 -5.32 -8.85 -21.53
C LYS A 260 -4.94 -8.41 -22.92
N ASN A 261 -5.60 -9.01 -23.92
CA ASN A 261 -5.42 -8.63 -25.31
C ASN A 261 -6.38 -7.50 -25.65
N HIS A 262 -5.85 -6.31 -25.82
CA HIS A 262 -6.62 -5.12 -26.21
C HIS A 262 -5.92 -4.40 -27.35
N VAL A 263 -6.70 -3.60 -28.09
CA VAL A 263 -6.21 -2.78 -29.17
C VAL A 263 -5.53 -1.53 -28.63
N LEU A 264 -4.37 -1.17 -29.18
CA LEU A 264 -3.69 0.08 -28.90
C LEU A 264 -3.94 1.10 -30.00
N VAL A 265 -4.33 2.32 -29.65
CA VAL A 265 -4.47 3.43 -30.58
C VAL A 265 -3.55 4.58 -30.18
N PRO A 266 -2.92 5.27 -31.16
CA PRO A 266 -2.11 6.45 -30.87
C PRO A 266 -2.93 7.58 -30.22
N ASP A 267 -2.36 8.29 -29.27
CA ASP A 267 -2.98 9.45 -28.59
C ASP A 267 -3.56 10.46 -29.58
N LEU A 268 -2.84 10.66 -30.69
CA LEU A 268 -3.22 11.57 -31.76
C LEU A 268 -4.53 11.19 -32.45
N SER A 269 -4.99 9.94 -32.34
CA SER A 269 -6.25 9.49 -32.96
C SER A 269 -7.48 9.85 -32.13
N LEU A 270 -7.29 10.19 -30.87
CA LEU A 270 -8.38 10.44 -29.91
C LEU A 270 -8.98 11.84 -30.09
N VAL A 271 -10.29 11.89 -30.24
CA VAL A 271 -11.07 13.12 -30.32
C VAL A 271 -11.93 13.27 -29.07
N LYS A 272 -11.81 14.41 -28.40
CA LYS A 272 -12.63 14.74 -27.24
C LYS A 272 -13.88 15.46 -27.68
N GLN A 273 -15.05 14.96 -27.34
CA GLN A 273 -16.29 15.70 -27.53
C GLN A 273 -16.42 16.80 -26.47
N ILE A 274 -16.66 18.03 -26.96
CA ILE A 274 -16.82 19.18 -26.07
C ILE A 274 -18.15 19.02 -25.30
N GLY A 275 -18.07 19.07 -23.96
CA GLY A 275 -19.24 19.04 -23.07
C GLY A 275 -19.63 17.66 -22.51
N ALA A 276 -19.22 16.54 -23.10
CA ALA A 276 -19.68 15.21 -22.67
C ALA A 276 -18.60 14.33 -21.97
N GLY A 277 -17.34 14.73 -22.03
CA GLY A 277 -16.25 13.91 -21.46
C GLY A 277 -15.89 12.63 -22.26
N ASP A 278 -16.75 12.25 -23.19
CA ASP A 278 -16.58 11.06 -24.04
C ASP A 278 -15.39 11.19 -25.00
N ARG A 279 -14.81 10.05 -25.34
CA ARG A 279 -13.72 9.94 -26.31
C ARG A 279 -14.19 9.19 -27.54
N TYR A 280 -13.71 9.62 -28.69
CA TYR A 280 -14.04 9.06 -29.97
C TYR A 280 -12.80 8.88 -30.82
N VAL A 281 -12.91 7.98 -31.82
CA VAL A 281 -11.89 7.74 -32.83
C VAL A 281 -12.58 7.69 -34.20
N TYR A 282 -11.96 8.28 -35.20
CA TYR A 282 -12.40 8.11 -36.60
C TYR A 282 -11.78 6.84 -37.17
N VAL A 283 -12.61 5.86 -37.49
CA VAL A 283 -12.21 4.60 -38.15
C VAL A 283 -12.45 4.72 -39.65
N TYR A 284 -11.41 4.44 -40.43
CA TYR A 284 -11.46 4.49 -41.87
C TYR A 284 -12.02 3.21 -42.46
N ASN A 285 -12.95 3.36 -43.42
CA ASN A 285 -13.48 2.26 -44.20
C ASN A 285 -12.93 2.33 -45.64
N GLU A 286 -12.07 1.39 -45.99
CA GLU A 286 -11.39 1.34 -47.29
C GLU A 286 -12.35 1.16 -48.44
N LYS A 287 -13.44 0.37 -48.26
CA LYS A 287 -14.41 0.08 -49.36
C LYS A 287 -15.22 1.31 -49.77
N THR A 288 -15.57 2.16 -48.81
CA THR A 288 -16.40 3.35 -49.06
C THR A 288 -15.58 4.64 -49.11
N GLN A 289 -14.30 4.59 -48.70
CA GLN A 289 -13.41 5.75 -48.54
C GLN A 289 -14.00 6.81 -47.61
N THR A 290 -14.71 6.36 -46.55
CA THR A 290 -15.37 7.21 -45.56
C THR A 290 -14.82 6.88 -44.17
N VAL A 291 -15.11 7.76 -43.23
CA VAL A 291 -14.79 7.54 -41.80
C VAL A 291 -16.06 7.39 -40.99
N SER A 292 -16.01 6.49 -39.97
CA SER A 292 -17.03 6.38 -38.95
C SER A 292 -16.52 7.01 -37.65
N TYR A 293 -17.39 7.67 -36.90
CA TYR A 293 -17.07 8.35 -35.64
C TYR A 293 -17.47 7.45 -34.45
N ASN A 294 -16.53 6.60 -34.04
CA ASN A 294 -16.78 5.57 -33.04
C ASN A 294 -16.50 6.08 -31.64
N LYS A 295 -17.47 5.93 -30.73
CA LYS A 295 -17.25 6.12 -29.29
C LYS A 295 -16.34 5.00 -28.77
N VAL A 296 -15.30 5.38 -28.04
CA VAL A 296 -14.34 4.43 -27.46
C VAL A 296 -14.32 4.50 -25.95
N GLN A 297 -14.11 3.37 -25.33
CA GLN A 297 -13.81 3.27 -23.91
C GLN A 297 -12.31 3.08 -23.75
N LEU A 298 -11.66 4.03 -23.06
CA LEU A 298 -10.21 3.99 -22.81
C LEU A 298 -9.88 3.09 -21.62
N GLY A 299 -8.78 2.37 -21.74
CA GLY A 299 -8.07 1.70 -20.66
C GLY A 299 -6.83 2.48 -20.23
N GLN A 300 -5.72 1.77 -20.08
CA GLN A 300 -4.44 2.35 -19.63
C GLN A 300 -3.78 3.20 -20.74
N HIS A 301 -3.04 4.23 -20.30
CA HIS A 301 -2.16 4.99 -21.19
C HIS A 301 -0.76 4.38 -21.17
N ILE A 302 -0.27 3.92 -22.32
CA ILE A 302 0.98 3.17 -22.45
C ILE A 302 1.89 3.87 -23.45
N GLY A 303 2.87 4.59 -22.94
CA GLY A 303 3.77 5.39 -23.78
C GLY A 303 3.02 6.49 -24.54
N THR A 304 2.91 6.36 -25.87
CA THR A 304 2.18 7.28 -26.77
C THR A 304 0.85 6.72 -27.26
N ASN A 305 0.38 5.63 -26.65
CA ASN A 305 -0.84 4.93 -27.06
C ASN A 305 -1.81 4.78 -25.90
N TYR A 306 -3.10 4.71 -26.23
CA TYR A 306 -4.15 4.31 -25.29
C TYR A 306 -4.65 2.91 -25.60
N GLU A 307 -4.82 2.12 -24.55
CA GLU A 307 -5.58 0.87 -24.59
C GLU A 307 -7.05 1.16 -24.87
N ILE A 308 -7.66 0.45 -25.81
CA ILE A 308 -9.08 0.55 -26.13
C ILE A 308 -9.79 -0.70 -25.64
N LEU A 309 -10.70 -0.50 -24.68
CA LEU A 309 -11.52 -1.58 -24.12
C LEU A 309 -12.71 -1.93 -25.04
N SER A 310 -13.21 -0.94 -25.81
CA SER A 310 -14.30 -1.13 -26.77
C SER A 310 -14.35 0.01 -27.80
N GLY A 311 -14.88 -0.28 -29.00
CA GLY A 311 -15.15 0.71 -30.05
C GLY A 311 -14.22 0.66 -31.27
N VAL A 312 -13.10 -0.08 -31.21
CA VAL A 312 -12.17 -0.32 -32.33
C VAL A 312 -11.71 -1.77 -32.29
N GLU A 313 -11.57 -2.40 -33.44
CA GLU A 313 -11.16 -3.80 -33.61
C GLU A 313 -9.73 -3.91 -34.15
N ASP A 314 -9.12 -5.07 -33.96
CA ASP A 314 -7.80 -5.36 -34.52
C ASP A 314 -7.74 -5.22 -36.02
N GLY A 315 -6.65 -4.63 -36.52
CA GLY A 315 -6.42 -4.42 -37.97
C GLY A 315 -7.16 -3.25 -38.57
N GLN A 316 -8.04 -2.56 -37.83
CA GLN A 316 -8.71 -1.36 -38.35
C GLN A 316 -7.71 -0.21 -38.52
N GLN A 317 -8.05 0.73 -39.39
CA GLN A 317 -7.25 1.93 -39.63
C GLN A 317 -7.94 3.14 -38.98
N VAL A 318 -7.20 3.86 -38.12
CA VAL A 318 -7.69 5.04 -37.41
C VAL A 318 -7.01 6.31 -37.93
N VAL A 319 -7.74 7.41 -37.91
CA VAL A 319 -7.21 8.71 -38.34
C VAL A 319 -6.35 9.30 -37.24
N VAL A 320 -5.10 9.62 -37.57
CA VAL A 320 -4.13 10.26 -36.65
C VAL A 320 -3.85 11.73 -36.98
N ALA A 321 -4.27 12.20 -38.14
CA ALA A 321 -4.18 13.62 -38.51
C ALA A 321 -5.32 13.99 -39.47
N GLY A 322 -5.84 15.23 -39.37
CA GLY A 322 -6.94 15.77 -40.20
C GLY A 322 -8.31 15.71 -39.50
N GLN A 323 -8.42 15.24 -38.26
CA GLN A 323 -9.69 14.98 -37.55
C GLN A 323 -10.60 16.21 -37.43
N ALA A 324 -10.03 17.42 -37.28
CA ALA A 324 -10.79 18.66 -37.01
C ALA A 324 -11.82 19.02 -38.07
N ARG A 325 -11.71 18.43 -39.27
CA ARG A 325 -12.61 18.69 -40.43
C ARG A 325 -13.50 17.49 -40.74
N LEU A 326 -13.46 16.44 -39.94
CA LEU A 326 -14.20 15.22 -40.17
C LEU A 326 -15.56 15.25 -39.47
N ALA A 327 -16.50 14.53 -40.06
CA ALA A 327 -17.80 14.21 -39.51
C ALA A 327 -18.13 12.75 -39.84
N GLU A 328 -19.14 12.19 -39.20
CA GLU A 328 -19.64 10.85 -39.48
C GLU A 328 -19.94 10.69 -40.99
N GLY A 329 -19.46 9.60 -41.58
CA GLY A 329 -19.68 9.25 -42.99
C GLY A 329 -18.96 10.10 -44.03
N LYS A 330 -18.09 11.05 -43.62
CA LYS A 330 -17.39 11.94 -44.55
C LYS A 330 -16.34 11.20 -45.39
N LYS A 331 -16.29 11.50 -46.70
CA LYS A 331 -15.26 10.98 -47.58
C LYS A 331 -13.91 11.60 -47.27
N VAL A 332 -12.88 10.79 -47.33
CA VAL A 332 -11.49 11.19 -47.02
C VAL A 332 -10.53 10.74 -48.11
N LYS A 333 -9.44 11.46 -48.22
CA LYS A 333 -8.29 11.11 -49.06
C LYS A 333 -7.11 10.81 -48.17
N VAL A 334 -6.63 9.58 -48.22
CA VAL A 334 -5.48 9.15 -47.43
C VAL A 334 -4.19 9.74 -48.00
N ILE A 335 -3.43 10.40 -47.15
CA ILE A 335 -2.08 10.89 -47.49
C ILE A 335 -1.05 10.09 -46.68
N LYS A 336 0.11 9.84 -47.30
CA LYS A 336 1.19 9.09 -46.62
C LYS A 336 1.88 9.90 -45.54
#